data_67b1e5590b64a4939bf6c37b2f58a0f6
#
_entry.id   67b1e5590b64a4939bf6c37b2f58a0f6
#
_cell.length_a   1.000
_cell.length_b   1.000
_cell.length_c   1.000
_cell.angle_alpha   90.00
_cell.angle_beta   90.00
_cell.angle_gamma   90.00
#
_symmetry.space_group_name_H-M   'P 1'
#
loop_
_entity.id
_entity.type
_entity.pdbx_description
1 polymer ?
#
loop_
_entity_poly.entity_id
_entity_poly.type
_entity_poly.pdbx_seq_one_letter_code
_entity_poly.pdbx_strand_id
1 'polypeptide(L)'
;TLDNVETWNAEHPNLYKLLMTIKEDGKVTEVIPQNVGFRRIEIKEIDQIAGNGKPYTVLLFNGQPIKFKGVNIHEHNSQTGHYVTEELMRKDFELMKRNNLNSVRLCHYPQDRRFYELCDEYGLYVYDEANIESHGMYYNLRKGGTLGNNPEWLKPHMDRTVNMYERNKNHPSVTIWSLGNEAGNGYNFYQTYLYVKDKEKTMMGRPVNYERAQWEWNSDMYVPQYPSAKWLEEI
;
A
#
# COMPACT_ATOMS: atom_id res chain seq x y z
N THR A 1 -21.46 -15.24 -9.77
CA THR A 1 -21.95 -14.02 -9.08
C THR A 1 -22.26 -14.40 -7.65
N LEU A 2 -21.82 -13.61 -6.71
CA LEU A 2 -22.17 -13.73 -5.30
C LEU A 2 -23.09 -12.55 -4.95
N ASP A 3 -24.23 -12.83 -4.37
CA ASP A 3 -25.18 -11.81 -3.93
C ASP A 3 -25.04 -11.58 -2.43
N ASN A 4 -25.21 -10.34 -1.98
CA ASN A 4 -25.20 -9.95 -0.57
C ASN A 4 -23.90 -10.31 0.18
N VAL A 5 -22.75 -10.02 -0.41
CA VAL A 5 -21.46 -10.22 0.27
C VAL A 5 -21.24 -9.17 1.38
N GLU A 6 -20.76 -9.64 2.52
CA GLU A 6 -20.26 -8.77 3.58
C GLU A 6 -18.91 -8.18 3.14
N THR A 7 -18.81 -6.85 3.12
CA THR A 7 -17.60 -6.18 2.67
C THR A 7 -16.52 -6.18 3.75
N TRP A 8 -15.26 -6.22 3.31
CA TRP A 8 -14.10 -6.07 4.19
C TRP A 8 -13.79 -4.59 4.42
N ASN A 9 -13.52 -4.22 5.66
CA ASN A 9 -12.92 -2.95 6.06
C ASN A 9 -12.20 -3.12 7.40
N ALA A 10 -11.49 -2.07 7.89
CA ALA A 10 -10.71 -2.17 9.12
C ALA A 10 -11.55 -2.41 10.40
N GLU A 11 -12.84 -2.01 10.41
CA GLU A 11 -13.74 -2.23 11.55
C GLU A 11 -14.43 -3.60 11.47
N HIS A 12 -14.71 -4.06 10.24
CA HIS A 12 -15.38 -5.32 9.95
C HIS A 12 -14.55 -6.09 8.88
N PRO A 13 -13.47 -6.80 9.29
CA PRO A 13 -12.58 -7.48 8.36
C PRO A 13 -13.17 -8.82 7.89
N ASN A 14 -14.31 -8.76 7.19
CA ASN A 14 -15.02 -9.94 6.71
C ASN A 14 -14.22 -10.62 5.59
N LEU A 15 -13.87 -11.87 5.81
CA LEU A 15 -13.09 -12.69 4.88
C LEU A 15 -13.86 -13.93 4.45
N TYR A 16 -13.75 -14.24 3.16
CA TYR A 16 -14.23 -15.47 2.55
C TYR A 16 -13.06 -16.38 2.20
N LYS A 17 -13.30 -17.69 2.14
CA LYS A 17 -12.33 -18.67 1.67
C LYS A 17 -12.62 -19.06 0.23
N LEU A 18 -11.68 -18.78 -0.66
CA LEU A 18 -11.61 -19.39 -1.98
C LEU A 18 -10.79 -20.68 -1.85
N LEU A 19 -11.37 -21.80 -2.19
CA LEU A 19 -10.67 -23.09 -2.23
C LEU A 19 -10.38 -23.46 -3.68
N MET A 20 -9.11 -23.45 -4.05
CA MET A 20 -8.65 -23.91 -5.35
C MET A 20 -8.25 -25.37 -5.24
N THR A 21 -8.99 -26.26 -5.92
CA THR A 21 -8.79 -27.71 -5.85
C THR A 21 -8.10 -28.19 -7.12
N ILE A 22 -6.91 -28.75 -6.97
CA ILE A 22 -6.18 -29.41 -8.05
C ILE A 22 -6.56 -30.89 -8.06
N LYS A 23 -6.89 -31.40 -9.24
CA LYS A 23 -7.25 -32.83 -9.42
C LYS A 23 -6.39 -33.45 -10.51
N GLU A 24 -5.93 -34.66 -10.25
CA GLU A 24 -5.24 -35.51 -11.20
C GLU A 24 -6.04 -36.84 -11.30
N ASP A 25 -6.40 -37.27 -12.50
CA ASP A 25 -7.24 -38.45 -12.76
C ASP A 25 -8.53 -38.46 -11.93
N GLY A 26 -9.15 -37.30 -11.73
CA GLY A 26 -10.39 -37.17 -10.95
C GLY A 26 -10.21 -37.19 -9.43
N LYS A 27 -9.02 -37.43 -8.93
CA LYS A 27 -8.68 -37.43 -7.49
C LYS A 27 -8.12 -36.05 -7.10
N VAL A 28 -8.51 -35.57 -5.93
CA VAL A 28 -7.95 -34.32 -5.37
C VAL A 28 -6.52 -34.59 -4.93
N THR A 29 -5.56 -33.85 -5.48
CA THR A 29 -4.15 -33.90 -5.13
C THR A 29 -3.74 -32.76 -4.23
N GLU A 30 -4.37 -31.59 -4.38
CA GLU A 30 -4.05 -30.42 -3.56
C GLU A 30 -5.28 -29.53 -3.40
N VAL A 31 -5.38 -28.84 -2.25
CA VAL A 31 -6.34 -27.78 -2.00
C VAL A 31 -5.61 -26.55 -1.48
N ILE A 32 -5.68 -25.44 -2.23
CA ILE A 32 -5.02 -24.18 -1.89
C ILE A 32 -6.10 -23.21 -1.38
N PRO A 33 -6.12 -22.89 -0.08
CA PRO A 33 -7.04 -21.88 0.46
C PRO A 33 -6.48 -20.48 0.23
N GLN A 34 -7.34 -19.56 -0.19
CA GLN A 34 -7.02 -18.13 -0.32
C GLN A 34 -8.09 -17.31 0.40
N ASN A 35 -7.65 -16.38 1.26
CA ASN A 35 -8.55 -15.39 1.85
C ASN A 35 -8.94 -14.35 0.80
N VAL A 36 -10.22 -14.00 0.76
CA VAL A 36 -10.78 -13.00 -0.15
C VAL A 36 -11.62 -12.01 0.67
N GLY A 37 -11.33 -10.73 0.55
CA GLY A 37 -12.15 -9.66 1.11
C GLY A 37 -12.71 -8.78 -0.01
N PHE A 38 -14.04 -8.62 -0.04
CA PHE A 38 -14.71 -7.78 -1.02
C PHE A 38 -14.69 -6.32 -0.56
N ARG A 39 -14.16 -5.43 -1.37
CA ARG A 39 -14.07 -4.02 -1.07
C ARG A 39 -14.02 -3.19 -2.35
N ARG A 40 -14.28 -1.89 -2.21
CA ARG A 40 -14.16 -0.90 -3.28
C ARG A 40 -13.38 0.30 -2.79
N ILE A 41 -12.41 0.74 -3.56
CA ILE A 41 -11.57 1.91 -3.29
C ILE A 41 -11.73 2.88 -4.45
N GLU A 42 -12.00 4.15 -4.14
CA GLU A 42 -12.26 5.18 -5.14
C GLU A 42 -11.65 6.52 -4.70
N ILE A 43 -11.04 7.23 -5.63
CA ILE A 43 -10.72 8.65 -5.46
C ILE A 43 -11.81 9.42 -6.19
N LYS A 44 -12.49 10.32 -5.48
CA LYS A 44 -13.68 10.98 -6.01
C LYS A 44 -13.78 12.43 -5.55
N GLU A 45 -14.21 13.31 -6.45
CA GLU A 45 -14.65 14.65 -6.08
C GLU A 45 -16.02 14.56 -5.40
N ILE A 46 -16.20 15.35 -4.34
CA ILE A 46 -17.47 15.48 -3.62
C ILE A 46 -18.02 16.91 -3.77
N ASP A 47 -19.32 17.08 -3.53
CA ASP A 47 -20.01 18.37 -3.72
C ASP A 47 -19.56 19.48 -2.75
N GLN A 48 -18.82 19.12 -1.70
CA GLN A 48 -18.28 20.10 -0.76
C GLN A 48 -17.12 20.87 -1.41
N ILE A 49 -17.21 22.21 -1.35
CA ILE A 49 -16.21 23.09 -1.95
C ILE A 49 -15.14 23.47 -0.92
N ALA A 50 -13.89 23.31 -1.28
CA ALA A 50 -12.74 23.76 -0.49
C ALA A 50 -12.59 25.28 -0.51
N GLY A 51 -11.78 25.83 0.40
CA GLY A 51 -11.51 27.27 0.48
C GLY A 51 -10.91 27.90 -0.79
N ASN A 52 -10.34 27.11 -1.68
CA ASN A 52 -9.83 27.52 -2.99
C ASN A 52 -10.89 27.52 -4.10
N GLY A 53 -12.16 27.26 -3.78
CA GLY A 53 -13.27 27.24 -4.73
C GLY A 53 -13.38 25.96 -5.59
N LYS A 54 -12.60 24.91 -5.30
CA LYS A 54 -12.67 23.63 -6.00
C LYS A 54 -13.33 22.57 -5.13
N PRO A 55 -13.95 21.53 -5.72
CA PRO A 55 -14.42 20.39 -4.96
C PRO A 55 -13.29 19.70 -4.20
N TYR A 56 -13.61 19.18 -3.00
CA TYR A 56 -12.68 18.27 -2.34
C TYR A 56 -12.59 16.95 -3.07
N THR A 57 -11.37 16.46 -3.24
CA THR A 57 -11.12 15.09 -3.67
C THR A 57 -10.89 14.22 -2.45
N VAL A 58 -11.65 13.17 -2.31
CA VAL A 58 -11.61 12.27 -1.15
C VAL A 58 -11.34 10.84 -1.58
N LEU A 59 -10.65 10.10 -0.72
CA LEU A 59 -10.53 8.65 -0.83
C LEU A 59 -11.72 8.00 -0.14
N LEU A 60 -12.46 7.20 -0.91
CA LEU A 60 -13.59 6.42 -0.43
C LEU A 60 -13.20 4.95 -0.32
N PHE A 61 -13.60 4.34 0.79
CA PHE A 61 -13.52 2.91 1.00
C PHE A 61 -14.94 2.36 1.22
N ASN A 62 -15.38 1.46 0.35
CA ASN A 62 -16.78 0.98 0.30
C ASN A 62 -17.82 2.12 0.25
N GLY A 63 -17.49 3.21 -0.45
CA GLY A 63 -18.35 4.38 -0.62
C GLY A 63 -18.36 5.37 0.55
N GLN A 64 -17.55 5.14 1.59
CA GLN A 64 -17.42 6.05 2.73
C GLN A 64 -16.05 6.73 2.75
N PRO A 65 -15.99 8.03 3.08
CA PRO A 65 -14.70 8.70 3.27
C PRO A 65 -13.87 8.03 4.37
N ILE A 66 -12.60 7.85 4.11
CA ILE A 66 -11.69 7.20 5.03
C ILE A 66 -10.61 8.15 5.54
N LYS A 67 -10.22 7.99 6.81
CA LYS A 67 -9.01 8.58 7.38
C LYS A 67 -8.09 7.48 7.88
N PHE A 68 -6.85 7.50 7.41
CA PHE A 68 -5.82 6.61 7.91
C PHE A 68 -5.26 7.15 9.22
N LYS A 69 -5.40 6.37 10.29
CA LYS A 69 -4.79 6.60 11.60
C LYS A 69 -3.78 5.50 11.80
N GLY A 70 -2.55 5.76 11.43
CA GLY A 70 -1.58 4.69 11.31
C GLY A 70 -0.19 5.04 11.80
N VAL A 71 0.68 4.06 11.70
CA VAL A 71 2.10 4.14 12.05
C VAL A 71 2.95 3.57 10.92
N ASN A 72 4.21 4.00 10.88
CA ASN A 72 5.22 3.34 10.08
C ASN A 72 5.75 2.14 10.86
N ILE A 73 6.00 1.03 10.18
CA ILE A 73 6.55 -0.17 10.79
C ILE A 73 7.69 -0.75 9.95
N HIS A 74 8.83 -1.00 10.61
CA HIS A 74 9.91 -1.80 10.08
C HIS A 74 9.76 -3.25 10.54
N GLU A 75 10.11 -4.21 9.68
CA GLU A 75 10.25 -5.61 10.05
C GLU A 75 11.55 -5.79 10.85
N HIS A 76 11.48 -5.47 12.13
CA HIS A 76 12.65 -5.42 12.98
C HIS A 76 12.35 -5.86 14.42
N ASN A 77 13.29 -6.62 14.98
CA ASN A 77 13.28 -7.01 16.38
C ASN A 77 14.69 -6.89 16.94
N SER A 78 14.81 -6.38 18.16
CA SER A 78 16.11 -6.11 18.82
C SER A 78 16.98 -7.37 19.07
N GLN A 79 16.38 -8.55 19.08
CA GLN A 79 17.07 -9.81 19.33
C GLN A 79 17.35 -10.61 18.05
N THR A 80 16.46 -10.52 17.06
CA THR A 80 16.46 -11.36 15.86
C THR A 80 16.74 -10.61 14.56
N GLY A 81 16.90 -9.28 14.63
CA GLY A 81 17.13 -8.43 13.45
C GLY A 81 15.89 -8.33 12.57
N HIS A 82 16.00 -8.63 11.28
CA HIS A 82 14.92 -8.60 10.30
C HIS A 82 13.98 -9.83 10.34
N TYR A 83 14.00 -10.58 11.38
CA TYR A 83 13.05 -11.67 11.59
C TYR A 83 12.11 -11.35 12.75
N VAL A 84 10.83 -11.28 12.48
CA VAL A 84 9.77 -11.03 13.47
C VAL A 84 8.86 -12.25 13.52
N THR A 85 8.66 -12.82 14.70
CA THR A 85 7.77 -13.98 14.88
C THR A 85 6.30 -13.57 14.75
N GLU A 86 5.45 -14.51 14.37
CA GLU A 86 3.99 -14.26 14.32
C GLU A 86 3.44 -13.78 15.67
N GLU A 87 3.96 -14.30 16.78
CA GLU A 87 3.55 -13.88 18.13
C GLU A 87 3.81 -12.38 18.35
N LEU A 88 4.98 -11.89 17.93
CA LEU A 88 5.31 -10.46 18.02
C LEU A 88 4.45 -9.62 17.08
N MET A 89 4.23 -10.07 15.84
CA MET A 89 3.32 -9.38 14.91
C MET A 89 1.92 -9.24 15.51
N ARG A 90 1.37 -10.30 16.08
CA ARG A 90 0.04 -10.28 16.73
C ARG A 90 -0.01 -9.30 17.89
N LYS A 91 1.03 -9.25 18.70
CA LYS A 91 1.14 -8.32 19.82
C LYS A 91 1.13 -6.87 19.34
N ASP A 92 1.88 -6.57 18.27
CA ASP A 92 1.89 -5.23 17.67
C ASP A 92 0.49 -4.86 17.14
N PHE A 93 -0.19 -5.79 16.45
CA PHE A 93 -1.54 -5.55 15.93
C PHE A 93 -2.58 -5.35 17.03
N GLU A 94 -2.52 -6.11 18.11
CA GLU A 94 -3.36 -5.90 19.28
C GLU A 94 -3.13 -4.52 19.90
N LEU A 95 -1.87 -4.07 20.00
CA LEU A 95 -1.55 -2.73 20.49
C LEU A 95 -2.09 -1.65 19.56
N MET A 96 -1.93 -1.81 18.25
CA MET A 96 -2.49 -0.87 17.26
C MET A 96 -4.01 -0.77 17.40
N LYS A 97 -4.72 -1.88 17.43
CA LYS A 97 -6.19 -1.90 17.57
C LYS A 97 -6.66 -1.29 18.88
N ARG A 98 -6.00 -1.60 20.00
CA ARG A 98 -6.31 -1.00 21.32
C ARG A 98 -6.11 0.52 21.35
N ASN A 99 -5.23 1.05 20.48
CA ASN A 99 -4.98 2.49 20.38
C ASN A 99 -5.73 3.14 19.19
N ASN A 100 -6.74 2.49 18.65
CA ASN A 100 -7.55 2.99 17.53
C ASN A 100 -6.74 3.29 16.26
N LEU A 101 -5.66 2.57 16.02
CA LEU A 101 -4.94 2.61 14.76
C LEU A 101 -5.64 1.67 13.77
N ASN A 102 -5.80 2.14 12.53
CA ASN A 102 -6.46 1.39 11.47
C ASN A 102 -5.57 1.13 10.25
N SER A 103 -4.33 1.62 10.27
CA SER A 103 -3.44 1.51 9.12
C SER A 103 -1.97 1.38 9.51
N VAL A 104 -1.19 0.78 8.61
CA VAL A 104 0.26 0.64 8.71
C VAL A 104 0.92 0.97 7.38
N ARG A 105 2.02 1.72 7.41
CA ARG A 105 2.92 1.87 6.27
C ARG A 105 4.13 0.97 6.47
N LEU A 106 4.41 0.16 5.47
CA LEU A 106 5.52 -0.79 5.50
C LEU A 106 6.79 -0.09 5.02
N CYS A 107 7.52 0.50 5.95
CA CYS A 107 8.72 1.24 5.63
C CYS A 107 9.98 0.35 5.76
N HIS A 108 10.85 0.26 4.79
CA HIS A 108 10.71 0.77 3.42
C HIS A 108 10.86 -0.41 2.46
N TYR A 109 10.05 -1.44 2.66
CA TYR A 109 10.07 -2.70 1.91
C TYR A 109 8.82 -3.55 2.24
N PRO A 110 8.40 -4.44 1.33
CA PRO A 110 7.38 -5.44 1.66
C PRO A 110 7.84 -6.36 2.79
N GLN A 111 6.96 -6.63 3.73
CA GLN A 111 7.25 -7.45 4.90
C GLN A 111 6.94 -8.94 4.68
N ASP A 112 7.08 -9.77 5.71
CA ASP A 112 6.75 -11.19 5.69
C ASP A 112 5.32 -11.42 5.19
N ARG A 113 5.10 -12.51 4.47
CA ARG A 113 3.77 -12.86 3.93
C ARG A 113 2.72 -12.94 5.05
N ARG A 114 3.07 -13.50 6.19
CA ARG A 114 2.14 -13.65 7.31
C ARG A 114 1.67 -12.32 7.86
N PHE A 115 2.48 -11.27 7.76
CA PHE A 115 2.10 -9.91 8.16
C PHE A 115 0.86 -9.42 7.40
N TYR A 116 0.81 -9.62 6.08
CA TYR A 116 -0.35 -9.22 5.26
C TYR A 116 -1.59 -10.05 5.60
N GLU A 117 -1.44 -11.36 5.79
CA GLU A 117 -2.54 -12.22 6.20
C GLU A 117 -3.12 -11.75 7.55
N LEU A 118 -2.27 -11.34 8.49
CA LEU A 118 -2.69 -10.76 9.77
C LEU A 118 -3.34 -9.39 9.59
N CYS A 119 -2.86 -8.54 8.67
CA CYS A 119 -3.55 -7.29 8.35
C CYS A 119 -4.95 -7.54 7.79
N ASP A 120 -5.12 -8.57 6.96
CA ASP A 120 -6.41 -9.00 6.45
C ASP A 120 -7.34 -9.46 7.59
N GLU A 121 -6.81 -10.25 8.54
CA GLU A 121 -7.54 -10.82 9.68
C GLU A 121 -7.91 -9.77 10.74
N TYR A 122 -6.99 -8.89 11.11
CA TYR A 122 -7.18 -7.87 12.15
C TYR A 122 -7.89 -6.60 11.66
N GLY A 123 -7.96 -6.41 10.34
CA GLY A 123 -8.50 -5.20 9.76
C GLY A 123 -7.54 -4.01 9.92
N LEU A 124 -6.42 -4.05 9.22
CA LEU A 124 -5.50 -2.92 9.10
C LEU A 124 -5.30 -2.58 7.61
N TYR A 125 -5.49 -1.32 7.26
CA TYR A 125 -5.18 -0.84 5.92
C TYR A 125 -3.67 -0.79 5.73
N VAL A 126 -3.19 -1.40 4.66
CA VAL A 126 -1.77 -1.46 4.33
C VAL A 126 -1.42 -0.44 3.27
N TYR A 127 -0.45 0.38 3.57
CA TYR A 127 0.30 1.20 2.65
C TYR A 127 1.56 0.42 2.29
N ASP A 128 1.50 -0.33 1.19
CA ASP A 128 2.55 -1.27 0.80
C ASP A 128 3.63 -0.57 -0.01
N GLU A 129 4.88 -0.71 0.41
CA GLU A 129 5.98 0.07 -0.15
C GLU A 129 7.03 -0.80 -0.82
N ALA A 130 7.41 -0.41 -2.03
CA ALA A 130 8.49 -1.06 -2.76
C ALA A 130 9.84 -0.83 -2.06
N ASN A 131 10.69 -1.85 -2.06
CA ASN A 131 12.03 -1.77 -1.46
C ASN A 131 12.97 -0.88 -2.29
N ILE A 132 12.68 0.42 -2.29
CA ILE A 132 13.45 1.46 -2.97
C ILE A 132 13.70 2.59 -1.99
N GLU A 133 14.92 2.71 -1.57
CA GLU A 133 15.45 3.77 -0.69
C GLU A 133 16.85 4.12 -1.16
N SER A 134 17.10 5.40 -1.44
CA SER A 134 18.43 5.87 -1.85
C SER A 134 18.74 7.28 -1.33
N HIS A 135 18.25 7.61 -0.14
CA HIS A 135 18.41 8.92 0.50
C HIS A 135 19.88 9.37 0.55
N GLY A 136 20.82 8.45 0.77
CA GLY A 136 22.25 8.73 0.77
C GLY A 136 22.82 9.24 -0.56
N MET A 137 22.09 9.07 -1.67
CA MET A 137 22.44 9.61 -2.99
C MET A 137 21.87 11.03 -3.22
N TYR A 138 21.23 11.63 -2.25
CA TYR A 138 20.56 12.94 -2.30
C TYR A 138 19.43 13.05 -3.31
N TYR A 139 18.80 14.24 -3.33
CA TYR A 139 17.67 14.60 -4.20
C TYR A 139 18.10 15.31 -5.48
N ASN A 140 19.25 14.95 -6.04
CA ASN A 140 19.69 15.52 -7.29
C ASN A 140 18.81 15.02 -8.45
N LEU A 141 17.87 15.86 -8.88
CA LEU A 141 16.91 15.52 -9.94
C LEU A 141 17.49 15.55 -11.36
N ARG A 142 18.78 15.89 -11.54
CA ARG A 142 19.44 15.78 -12.85
C ARG A 142 19.46 14.33 -13.30
N LYS A 143 19.32 14.09 -14.60
CA LYS A 143 19.47 12.77 -15.18
C LYS A 143 20.80 12.12 -14.71
N GLY A 144 20.69 10.95 -14.13
CA GLY A 144 21.83 10.25 -13.53
C GLY A 144 22.26 10.75 -12.14
N GLY A 145 21.64 11.81 -11.61
CA GLY A 145 22.00 12.38 -10.32
C GLY A 145 21.52 11.61 -9.10
N THR A 146 20.44 10.83 -9.26
CA THR A 146 19.95 9.86 -8.27
C THR A 146 19.70 8.54 -8.97
N LEU A 147 19.62 7.44 -8.21
CA LEU A 147 19.24 6.14 -8.77
C LEU A 147 17.84 6.19 -9.38
N GLY A 148 16.91 6.96 -8.77
CA GLY A 148 15.55 7.15 -9.28
C GLY A 148 15.44 7.84 -10.63
N ASN A 149 16.44 8.62 -11.02
CA ASN A 149 16.50 9.31 -12.31
C ASN A 149 17.70 8.85 -13.19
N ASN A 150 18.27 7.69 -12.92
CA ASN A 150 19.27 7.06 -13.75
C ASN A 150 18.67 5.86 -14.51
N PRO A 151 18.47 5.93 -15.85
CA PRO A 151 17.87 4.84 -16.63
C PRO A 151 18.59 3.49 -16.51
N GLU A 152 19.87 3.45 -16.18
CA GLU A 152 20.63 2.20 -15.96
C GLU A 152 20.07 1.43 -14.75
N TRP A 153 19.39 2.11 -13.81
CA TRP A 153 18.75 1.54 -12.64
C TRP A 153 17.26 1.25 -12.84
N LEU A 154 16.74 1.36 -14.05
CA LEU A 154 15.33 1.07 -14.32
C LEU A 154 14.98 -0.37 -13.96
N LYS A 155 15.78 -1.34 -14.37
CA LYS A 155 15.50 -2.76 -14.11
C LYS A 155 15.39 -3.08 -12.63
N PRO A 156 16.31 -2.66 -11.74
CA PRO A 156 16.15 -2.84 -10.29
C PRO A 156 14.91 -2.16 -9.70
N HIS A 157 14.53 -0.96 -10.16
CA HIS A 157 13.32 -0.28 -9.70
C HIS A 157 12.07 -1.05 -10.12
N MET A 158 11.99 -1.42 -11.40
CA MET A 158 10.86 -2.21 -11.91
C MET A 158 10.73 -3.55 -11.21
N ASP A 159 11.84 -4.27 -11.01
CA ASP A 159 11.85 -5.58 -10.35
C ASP A 159 11.23 -5.50 -8.95
N ARG A 160 11.65 -4.53 -8.13
CA ARG A 160 11.12 -4.33 -6.79
C ARG A 160 9.63 -3.98 -6.78
N THR A 161 9.23 -3.08 -7.66
CA THR A 161 7.82 -2.67 -7.77
C THR A 161 6.93 -3.81 -8.28
N VAL A 162 7.37 -4.52 -9.30
CA VAL A 162 6.65 -5.68 -9.86
C VAL A 162 6.49 -6.77 -8.82
N ASN A 163 7.56 -7.14 -8.12
CA ASN A 163 7.53 -8.19 -7.11
C ASN A 163 6.61 -7.82 -5.94
N MET A 164 6.66 -6.59 -5.44
CA MET A 164 5.72 -6.11 -4.43
C MET A 164 4.27 -6.26 -4.91
N TYR A 165 3.97 -5.70 -6.09
CA TYR A 165 2.63 -5.69 -6.64
C TYR A 165 2.08 -7.11 -6.86
N GLU A 166 2.80 -7.94 -7.62
CA GLU A 166 2.34 -9.29 -7.99
C GLU A 166 2.17 -10.20 -6.77
N ARG A 167 3.02 -10.06 -5.77
CA ARG A 167 2.92 -10.81 -4.52
C ARG A 167 1.71 -10.43 -3.69
N ASN A 168 1.41 -9.13 -3.58
CA ASN A 168 0.52 -8.62 -2.54
C ASN A 168 -0.84 -8.12 -3.08
N LYS A 169 -1.04 -8.07 -4.40
CA LYS A 169 -2.26 -7.52 -5.04
C LYS A 169 -3.58 -8.12 -4.58
N ASN A 170 -3.57 -9.37 -4.10
CA ASN A 170 -4.77 -10.10 -3.69
C ASN A 170 -5.14 -9.93 -2.20
N HIS A 171 -4.30 -9.25 -1.40
CA HIS A 171 -4.62 -8.97 -0.01
C HIS A 171 -5.67 -7.86 0.10
N PRO A 172 -6.82 -8.09 0.77
CA PRO A 172 -7.83 -7.05 0.95
C PRO A 172 -7.35 -5.85 1.75
N SER A 173 -6.40 -6.04 2.64
CA SER A 173 -5.78 -4.98 3.44
C SER A 173 -4.96 -3.98 2.61
N VAL A 174 -4.35 -4.40 1.50
CA VAL A 174 -3.54 -3.50 0.66
C VAL A 174 -4.42 -2.46 0.00
N THR A 175 -4.25 -1.21 0.42
CA THR A 175 -5.11 -0.08 0.07
C THR A 175 -4.40 0.96 -0.78
N ILE A 176 -3.11 1.16 -0.56
CA ILE A 176 -2.27 2.13 -1.26
C ILE A 176 -0.96 1.44 -1.67
N TRP A 177 -0.51 1.74 -2.88
CA TRP A 177 0.80 1.35 -3.38
C TRP A 177 1.79 2.50 -3.24
N SER A 178 2.92 2.26 -2.61
CA SER A 178 4.02 3.21 -2.49
C SER A 178 5.20 2.78 -3.36
N LEU A 179 5.72 3.71 -4.12
CA LEU A 179 6.82 3.41 -5.05
C LEU A 179 8.19 3.38 -4.38
N GLY A 180 8.29 3.83 -3.14
CA GLY A 180 9.54 3.84 -2.38
C GLY A 180 9.62 5.03 -1.42
N ASN A 181 10.79 5.22 -0.85
CA ASN A 181 11.08 6.26 0.11
C ASN A 181 12.34 7.04 -0.27
N GLU A 182 12.28 8.37 -0.15
CA GLU A 182 13.40 9.32 -0.18
C GLU A 182 14.52 9.00 -1.22
N ALA A 183 14.13 8.68 -2.45
CA ALA A 183 15.05 8.24 -3.51
C ALA A 183 15.15 9.22 -4.69
N GLY A 184 14.81 10.49 -4.46
CA GLY A 184 14.66 11.49 -5.53
C GLY A 184 13.41 11.22 -6.37
N ASN A 185 13.30 11.83 -7.54
CA ASN A 185 12.24 11.53 -8.49
C ASN A 185 12.80 11.54 -9.92
N GLY A 186 12.09 10.94 -10.86
CA GLY A 186 12.46 10.96 -12.27
C GLY A 186 12.08 9.69 -13.02
N TYR A 187 12.82 9.42 -14.07
CA TYR A 187 12.46 8.43 -15.09
C TYR A 187 12.04 7.07 -14.53
N ASN A 188 12.78 6.51 -13.57
CA ASN A 188 12.50 5.16 -13.06
C ASN A 188 11.18 5.15 -12.25
N PHE A 189 10.91 6.20 -11.46
CA PHE A 189 9.65 6.34 -10.74
C PHE A 189 8.46 6.61 -11.67
N TYR A 190 8.67 7.29 -12.80
CA TYR A 190 7.63 7.43 -13.82
C TYR A 190 7.23 6.07 -14.40
N GLN A 191 8.21 5.21 -14.69
CA GLN A 191 7.95 3.88 -15.23
C GLN A 191 7.27 2.96 -14.20
N THR A 192 7.71 2.97 -12.95
CA THR A 192 7.07 2.18 -11.89
C THR A 192 5.64 2.64 -11.61
N TYR A 193 5.38 3.95 -11.60
CA TYR A 193 4.04 4.50 -11.49
C TYR A 193 3.13 4.02 -12.63
N LEU A 194 3.57 4.18 -13.87
CA LEU A 194 2.79 3.76 -15.04
C LEU A 194 2.49 2.26 -15.02
N TYR A 195 3.43 1.43 -14.59
CA TYR A 195 3.22 0.00 -14.44
C TYR A 195 2.09 -0.31 -13.46
N VAL A 196 2.15 0.22 -12.24
CA VAL A 196 1.13 -0.04 -11.21
C VAL A 196 -0.23 0.50 -11.63
N LYS A 197 -0.28 1.72 -12.20
CA LYS A 197 -1.54 2.31 -12.71
C LYS A 197 -2.15 1.49 -13.82
N ASP A 198 -1.35 0.93 -14.72
CA ASP A 198 -1.86 0.07 -15.79
C ASP A 198 -2.48 -1.21 -15.22
N LYS A 199 -1.83 -1.85 -14.27
CA LYS A 199 -2.36 -3.04 -13.58
C LYS A 199 -3.65 -2.72 -12.80
N GLU A 200 -3.69 -1.61 -12.10
CA GLU A 200 -4.84 -1.20 -11.28
C GLU A 200 -6.09 -0.85 -12.11
N LYS A 201 -5.98 -0.52 -13.39
CA LYS A 201 -7.14 -0.33 -14.28
C LYS A 201 -8.07 -1.54 -14.34
N THR A 202 -7.51 -2.74 -14.23
CA THR A 202 -8.26 -3.99 -14.32
C THR A 202 -8.48 -4.66 -12.97
N MET A 203 -7.88 -4.13 -11.91
CA MET A 203 -7.99 -4.67 -10.56
C MET A 203 -9.00 -3.88 -9.73
N MET A 204 -8.60 -2.77 -9.13
CA MET A 204 -9.43 -2.05 -8.16
C MET A 204 -9.30 -0.53 -8.25
N GLY A 205 -8.30 -0.03 -8.95
CA GLY A 205 -8.01 1.40 -9.01
C GLY A 205 -7.42 1.97 -7.72
N ARG A 206 -6.67 1.15 -6.97
CA ARG A 206 -5.98 1.60 -5.76
C ARG A 206 -5.03 2.75 -6.07
N PRO A 207 -4.95 3.76 -5.19
CA PRO A 207 -4.05 4.87 -5.39
C PRO A 207 -2.59 4.42 -5.34
N VAL A 208 -1.77 5.10 -6.14
CA VAL A 208 -0.32 4.98 -6.15
C VAL A 208 0.25 6.26 -5.59
N ASN A 209 1.12 6.15 -4.62
CA ASN A 209 1.79 7.28 -4.00
C ASN A 209 3.30 7.20 -4.14
N TYR A 210 3.91 8.35 -4.33
CA TYR A 210 5.33 8.55 -4.13
C TYR A 210 5.58 9.94 -3.52
N GLU A 211 6.10 10.00 -2.30
CA GLU A 211 6.22 11.25 -1.55
C GLU A 211 7.17 12.28 -2.20
N ARG A 212 8.22 11.82 -2.90
CA ARG A 212 9.14 12.71 -3.63
C ARG A 212 8.62 13.16 -5.00
N ALA A 213 7.48 12.66 -5.44
CA ALA A 213 6.79 13.24 -6.58
C ALA A 213 6.25 14.65 -6.24
N GLN A 214 5.95 14.92 -4.95
CA GLN A 214 5.36 16.19 -4.53
C GLN A 214 4.10 16.51 -5.36
N TRP A 215 4.20 17.51 -6.26
CA TRP A 215 3.12 17.92 -7.17
C TRP A 215 3.25 17.36 -8.58
N GLU A 216 4.22 16.48 -8.83
CA GLU A 216 4.36 15.83 -10.13
C GLU A 216 3.28 14.75 -10.33
N TRP A 217 3.05 14.41 -11.59
CA TRP A 217 1.98 13.55 -12.05
C TRP A 217 2.11 12.06 -11.62
N ASN A 218 3.27 11.63 -11.17
CA ASN A 218 3.55 10.23 -10.82
C ASN A 218 3.22 9.90 -9.36
N SER A 219 2.20 10.55 -8.82
CA SER A 219 1.55 10.24 -7.56
C SER A 219 0.08 10.64 -7.62
N ASP A 220 -0.81 9.80 -7.10
CA ASP A 220 -2.25 10.10 -7.04
C ASP A 220 -2.62 10.99 -5.85
N MET A 221 -1.69 11.23 -4.94
CA MET A 221 -1.90 12.07 -3.76
C MET A 221 -0.64 12.83 -3.38
N TYR A 222 -0.86 14.01 -2.80
CA TYR A 222 0.21 14.77 -2.18
C TYR A 222 0.41 14.29 -0.74
N VAL A 223 1.60 13.82 -0.44
CA VAL A 223 1.98 13.35 0.90
C VAL A 223 3.21 14.10 1.37
N PRO A 224 3.06 15.15 2.18
CA PRO A 224 4.19 15.84 2.76
C PRO A 224 4.83 14.97 3.83
N GLN A 225 6.16 14.92 3.82
CA GLN A 225 6.91 14.33 4.93
C GLN A 225 7.20 15.40 5.97
N TYR A 226 7.12 15.00 7.24
CA TYR A 226 7.46 15.82 8.40
C TYR A 226 6.72 17.18 8.43
N PRO A 227 5.39 17.25 8.18
CA PRO A 227 4.69 18.52 8.25
C PRO A 227 4.69 19.05 9.68
N SER A 228 4.84 20.37 9.83
CA SER A 228 4.69 21.01 11.15
C SER A 228 3.23 21.08 11.57
N ALA A 229 2.97 21.13 12.89
CA ALA A 229 1.61 21.32 13.40
C ALA A 229 0.95 22.58 12.81
N LYS A 230 1.70 23.68 12.73
CA LYS A 230 1.22 24.93 12.12
C LYS A 230 0.79 24.73 10.66
N TRP A 231 1.58 24.01 9.88
CA TRP A 231 1.24 23.72 8.48
C TRP A 231 -0.07 22.89 8.36
N LEU A 232 -0.27 21.94 9.28
CA LEU A 232 -1.49 21.12 9.31
C LEU A 232 -2.74 21.93 9.72
N GLU A 233 -2.58 23.04 10.43
CA GLU A 233 -3.68 23.94 10.80
C GLU A 233 -4.09 24.88 9.64
N GLU A 234 -3.18 25.09 8.69
CA GLU A 234 -3.35 26.05 7.57
C GLU A 234 -3.94 25.41 6.31
N ILE A 235 -4.05 24.07 6.24
CA ILE A 235 -4.62 23.32 5.11
C ILE A 235 -6.04 22.86 5.40
#